data_53ced036cb2ae759fa401978419a65f1
#
_entry.id   53ced036cb2ae759fa401978419a65f1
#
_cell.length_a   1.000
_cell.length_b   1.000
_cell.length_c   1.000
_cell.angle_alpha   90.00
_cell.angle_beta   90.00
_cell.angle_gamma   90.00
#
_symmetry.space_group_name_H-M   'P 1'
#
loop_
_entity.id
_entity.type
_entity.pdbx_description
1 polymer ?
#
loop_
_entity_poly.entity_id
_entity_poly.type
_entity_poly.pdbx_seq_one_letter_code
_entity_poly.pdbx_strand_id
1 'polypeptide(L)'
;PQDTILLHDSILHNVTLGDPELDEAAAEQALRAAGAWEFVSQLVDGMQTIVGERGGKLSGGQRQRVVIARALINKPSLLILDEATSALDAESEDAVRQTMENLKGQLTILAISHNRALLEAADQVYQMQDGAAVAVDNPAISDLTK
;
A
#
# COMPACT_ATOMS: atom_id res chain seq x y z
N PRO A 1 -3.89 8.56 14.86
CA PRO A 1 -2.82 7.78 14.25
C PRO A 1 -3.47 6.79 13.32
N GLN A 2 -3.20 6.90 12.01
CA GLN A 2 -3.71 5.97 11.01
C GLN A 2 -2.77 4.76 11.00
N ASP A 3 -2.95 3.89 11.99
CA ASP A 3 -2.14 2.67 12.09
C ASP A 3 -2.61 1.66 11.04
N THR A 4 -1.67 1.20 10.24
CA THR A 4 -1.87 0.03 9.36
C THR A 4 -2.18 -1.19 10.23
N ILE A 5 -3.46 -1.58 10.27
CA ILE A 5 -3.91 -2.65 11.17
C ILE A 5 -3.78 -4.00 10.47
N LEU A 6 -2.88 -4.84 10.99
CA LEU A 6 -2.84 -6.27 10.71
C LEU A 6 -3.45 -7.04 11.89
N LEU A 7 -4.17 -8.11 11.58
CA LEU A 7 -4.68 -9.06 12.56
C LEU A 7 -3.52 -9.85 13.15
N HIS A 8 -3.61 -10.25 14.43
CA HIS A 8 -2.66 -11.17 15.05
C HIS A 8 -2.86 -12.58 14.50
N ASP A 9 -2.50 -12.77 13.25
CA ASP A 9 -2.67 -14.02 12.50
C ASP A 9 -1.55 -14.15 11.45
N SER A 10 -1.63 -15.16 10.59
CA SER A 10 -0.70 -15.37 9.49
C SER A 10 -0.80 -14.25 8.43
N ILE A 11 0.24 -14.09 7.63
CA ILE A 11 0.22 -13.20 6.46
C ILE A 11 -0.88 -13.65 5.51
N LEU A 12 -1.03 -14.96 5.29
CA LEU A 12 -2.10 -15.52 4.44
C LEU A 12 -3.48 -15.07 4.92
N HIS A 13 -3.80 -15.26 6.21
CA HIS A 13 -5.08 -14.83 6.76
C HIS A 13 -5.27 -13.31 6.69
N ASN A 14 -4.21 -12.54 6.88
CA ASN A 14 -4.26 -11.10 6.74
C ASN A 14 -4.58 -10.65 5.32
N VAL A 15 -4.11 -11.35 4.29
CA VAL A 15 -4.37 -11.02 2.88
C VAL A 15 -5.75 -11.49 2.45
N THR A 16 -6.16 -12.72 2.81
CA THR A 16 -7.44 -13.33 2.41
C THR A 16 -8.60 -12.94 3.31
N LEU A 17 -8.33 -12.44 4.54
CA LEU A 17 -9.33 -12.23 5.61
C LEU A 17 -10.13 -13.50 5.94
N GLY A 18 -9.57 -14.68 5.66
CA GLY A 18 -10.21 -15.96 5.90
C GLY A 18 -11.29 -16.32 4.89
N ASP A 19 -11.36 -15.64 3.75
CA ASP A 19 -12.28 -15.98 2.68
C ASP A 19 -11.92 -17.35 2.09
N PRO A 20 -12.82 -18.37 2.18
CA PRO A 20 -12.53 -19.72 1.70
C PRO A 20 -12.43 -19.84 0.18
N GLU A 21 -12.86 -18.84 -0.58
CA GLU A 21 -12.75 -18.80 -2.05
C GLU A 21 -11.37 -18.31 -2.50
N LEU A 22 -10.56 -17.74 -1.57
CA LEU A 22 -9.24 -17.21 -1.85
C LEU A 22 -8.16 -18.19 -1.38
N ASP A 23 -7.52 -18.85 -2.34
CA ASP A 23 -6.46 -19.83 -2.08
C ASP A 23 -5.06 -19.16 -1.89
N GLU A 24 -4.07 -19.98 -1.53
CA GLU A 24 -2.68 -19.52 -1.37
C GLU A 24 -2.11 -18.95 -2.68
N ALA A 25 -2.52 -19.43 -3.84
CA ALA A 25 -2.05 -18.93 -5.13
C ALA A 25 -2.57 -17.52 -5.41
N ALA A 26 -3.83 -17.24 -5.06
CA ALA A 26 -4.40 -15.89 -5.13
C ALA A 26 -3.68 -14.92 -4.16
N ALA A 27 -3.39 -15.39 -2.94
CA ALA A 27 -2.65 -14.60 -1.95
C ALA A 27 -1.22 -14.30 -2.42
N GLU A 28 -0.51 -15.28 -2.99
CA GLU A 28 0.82 -15.07 -3.57
C GLU A 28 0.79 -14.04 -4.71
N GLN A 29 -0.17 -14.12 -5.62
CA GLN A 29 -0.32 -13.15 -6.70
C GLN A 29 -0.53 -11.73 -6.16
N ALA A 30 -1.39 -11.56 -5.15
CA ALA A 30 -1.62 -10.27 -4.51
C ALA A 30 -0.37 -9.73 -3.80
N LEU A 31 0.38 -10.61 -3.10
CA LEU A 31 1.64 -10.25 -2.45
C LEU A 31 2.72 -9.84 -3.47
N ARG A 32 2.78 -10.51 -4.62
CA ARG A 32 3.67 -10.13 -5.74
C ARG A 32 3.30 -8.75 -6.30
N ALA A 33 2.02 -8.53 -6.57
CA ALA A 33 1.52 -7.25 -7.07
C ALA A 33 1.78 -6.10 -6.10
N ALA A 34 1.72 -6.37 -4.78
CA ALA A 34 2.02 -5.41 -3.72
C ALA A 34 3.52 -5.27 -3.40
N GLY A 35 4.43 -5.94 -4.13
CA GLY A 35 5.86 -5.92 -3.85
C GLY A 35 6.25 -6.56 -2.51
N ALA A 36 5.38 -7.40 -1.94
CA ALA A 36 5.59 -8.04 -0.64
C ALA A 36 6.23 -9.42 -0.73
N TRP A 37 6.12 -10.08 -1.87
CA TRP A 37 6.52 -11.48 -2.01
C TRP A 37 7.98 -11.74 -1.71
N GLU A 38 8.86 -10.82 -2.09
CA GLU A 38 10.31 -10.98 -1.89
C GLU A 38 10.64 -11.22 -0.42
N PHE A 39 10.14 -10.36 0.49
CA PHE A 39 10.41 -10.56 1.91
C PHE A 39 9.60 -11.72 2.50
N VAL A 40 8.34 -11.95 2.06
CA VAL A 40 7.49 -13.03 2.58
C VAL A 40 8.10 -14.39 2.26
N SER A 41 8.61 -14.59 1.05
CA SER A 41 9.24 -15.86 0.64
C SER A 41 10.53 -16.19 1.40
N GLN A 42 11.17 -15.20 2.03
CA GLN A 42 12.39 -15.36 2.84
C GLN A 42 12.08 -15.66 4.32
N LEU A 43 10.82 -15.50 4.76
CA LEU A 43 10.42 -15.88 6.12
C LEU A 43 10.41 -17.40 6.27
N VAL A 44 10.77 -17.89 7.45
CA VAL A 44 10.86 -19.33 7.75
C VAL A 44 9.55 -20.07 7.42
N ASP A 45 8.40 -19.46 7.79
CA ASP A 45 7.07 -20.03 7.57
C ASP A 45 6.35 -19.39 6.37
N GLY A 46 7.06 -18.58 5.57
CA GLY A 46 6.48 -17.91 4.41
C GLY A 46 5.19 -17.16 4.73
N MET A 47 4.12 -17.42 3.96
CA MET A 47 2.79 -16.82 4.19
C MET A 47 2.11 -17.29 5.48
N GLN A 48 2.52 -18.40 6.07
CA GLN A 48 2.01 -18.90 7.36
C GLN A 48 2.62 -18.20 8.57
N THR A 49 3.57 -17.28 8.35
CA THR A 49 4.19 -16.50 9.41
C THR A 49 3.17 -15.66 10.16
N ILE A 50 3.07 -15.84 11.48
CA ILE A 50 2.22 -15.03 12.37
C ILE A 50 2.88 -13.66 12.59
N VAL A 51 2.20 -12.59 12.18
CA VAL A 51 2.76 -11.22 12.17
C VAL A 51 2.82 -10.54 13.54
N GLY A 52 2.25 -11.19 14.57
CA GLY A 52 2.20 -10.65 15.93
C GLY A 52 1.11 -9.58 16.10
N GLU A 53 1.03 -9.01 17.32
CA GLU A 53 0.06 -7.95 17.60
C GLU A 53 0.32 -6.75 16.70
N ARG A 54 -0.72 -6.29 15.98
CA ARG A 54 -0.66 -5.17 15.03
C ARG A 54 0.48 -5.28 14.00
N GLY A 55 0.92 -6.51 13.68
CA GLY A 55 2.04 -6.72 12.75
C GLY A 55 3.41 -6.38 13.32
N GLY A 56 3.59 -6.45 14.64
CA GLY A 56 4.82 -6.02 15.33
C GLY A 56 6.11 -6.75 14.90
N LYS A 57 6.00 -7.88 14.20
CA LYS A 57 7.15 -8.61 13.65
C LYS A 57 7.59 -8.11 12.26
N LEU A 58 6.84 -7.20 11.65
CA LEU A 58 7.12 -6.64 10.34
C LEU A 58 7.56 -5.18 10.46
N SER A 59 8.40 -4.71 9.55
CA SER A 59 8.68 -3.27 9.41
C SER A 59 7.43 -2.50 8.98
N GLY A 60 7.42 -1.17 9.11
CA GLY A 60 6.31 -0.31 8.66
C GLY A 60 5.96 -0.54 7.19
N GLY A 61 6.96 -0.52 6.31
CA GLY A 61 6.78 -0.74 4.89
C GLY A 61 6.36 -2.18 4.52
N GLN A 62 6.82 -3.18 5.28
CA GLN A 62 6.36 -4.57 5.13
C GLN A 62 4.88 -4.70 5.49
N ARG A 63 4.45 -4.13 6.63
CA ARG A 63 3.03 -4.09 7.02
C ARG A 63 2.18 -3.43 5.94
N GLN A 64 2.61 -2.27 5.45
CA GLN A 64 1.88 -1.51 4.44
C GLN A 64 1.70 -2.33 3.15
N ARG A 65 2.74 -3.00 2.67
CA ARG A 65 2.65 -3.85 1.47
C ARG A 65 1.74 -5.07 1.67
N VAL A 66 1.68 -5.65 2.86
CA VAL A 66 0.69 -6.72 3.17
C VAL A 66 -0.74 -6.16 3.13
N VAL A 67 -0.97 -4.95 3.63
CA VAL A 67 -2.30 -4.30 3.55
C VAL A 67 -2.67 -3.94 2.10
N ILE A 68 -1.70 -3.49 1.29
CA ILE A 68 -1.93 -3.29 -0.15
C ILE A 68 -2.28 -4.62 -0.82
N ALA A 69 -1.59 -5.73 -0.51
CA ALA A 69 -1.92 -7.05 -1.03
C ALA A 69 -3.36 -7.49 -0.66
N ARG A 70 -3.78 -7.24 0.59
CA ARG A 70 -5.17 -7.44 1.04
C ARG A 70 -6.16 -6.67 0.18
N ALA A 71 -5.86 -5.43 -0.16
CA ALA A 71 -6.72 -4.61 -1.00
C ALA A 71 -6.76 -5.09 -2.46
N LEU A 72 -5.66 -5.67 -2.96
CA LEU A 72 -5.52 -6.10 -4.35
C LEU A 72 -6.08 -7.50 -4.63
N ILE A 73 -6.25 -8.36 -3.62
CA ILE A 73 -6.58 -9.78 -3.83
C ILE A 73 -7.88 -9.99 -4.61
N ASN A 74 -8.86 -9.12 -4.41
CA ASN A 74 -10.14 -9.13 -5.12
C ASN A 74 -10.10 -8.38 -6.47
N LYS A 75 -8.90 -8.06 -6.99
CA LYS A 75 -8.67 -7.40 -8.28
C LYS A 75 -9.55 -6.14 -8.48
N PRO A 76 -9.48 -5.16 -7.57
CA PRO A 76 -10.31 -3.96 -7.66
C PRO A 76 -9.95 -3.13 -8.89
N SER A 77 -10.91 -2.35 -9.40
CA SER A 77 -10.66 -1.33 -10.43
C SER A 77 -10.16 0.00 -9.85
N LEU A 78 -10.38 0.22 -8.56
CA LEU A 78 -9.97 1.42 -7.82
C LEU A 78 -9.33 1.03 -6.49
N LEU A 79 -8.12 1.52 -6.23
CA LEU A 79 -7.42 1.44 -4.95
C LEU A 79 -7.38 2.83 -4.31
N ILE A 80 -7.86 2.95 -3.07
CA ILE A 80 -7.79 4.18 -2.29
C ILE A 80 -6.71 4.01 -1.22
N LEU A 81 -5.75 4.94 -1.19
CA LEU A 81 -4.66 4.99 -0.24
C LEU A 81 -4.73 6.30 0.56
N ASP A 82 -5.08 6.19 1.83
CA ASP A 82 -5.17 7.34 2.73
C ASP A 82 -3.93 7.39 3.62
N GLU A 83 -3.06 8.40 3.37
CA GLU A 83 -1.79 8.61 4.06
C GLU A 83 -0.91 7.35 4.21
N ALA A 84 -0.88 6.51 3.17
CA ALA A 84 -0.23 5.19 3.20
C ALA A 84 1.28 5.21 3.52
N THR A 85 1.93 6.37 3.48
CA THR A 85 3.37 6.53 3.73
C THR A 85 3.71 7.46 4.90
N SER A 86 2.72 8.00 5.60
CA SER A 86 2.91 9.08 6.60
C SER A 86 3.79 8.73 7.81
N ALA A 87 4.03 7.45 8.09
CA ALA A 87 4.82 6.98 9.23
C ALA A 87 5.95 6.01 8.81
N LEU A 88 6.34 6.03 7.54
CA LEU A 88 7.37 5.15 6.99
C LEU A 88 8.74 5.85 6.98
N ASP A 89 9.81 5.06 7.08
CA ASP A 89 11.16 5.51 6.75
C ASP A 89 11.35 5.62 5.22
N ALA A 90 12.40 6.29 4.78
CA ALA A 90 12.65 6.59 3.37
C ALA A 90 12.73 5.34 2.47
N GLU A 91 13.30 4.24 2.98
CA GLU A 91 13.40 2.97 2.24
C GLU A 91 12.02 2.34 2.05
N SER A 92 11.22 2.34 3.11
CA SER A 92 9.84 1.84 3.09
C SER A 92 8.92 2.68 2.21
N GLU A 93 9.08 4.01 2.22
CA GLU A 93 8.35 4.92 1.32
C GLU A 93 8.67 4.62 -0.15
N ASP A 94 9.95 4.43 -0.49
CA ASP A 94 10.37 4.11 -1.85
C ASP A 94 9.81 2.76 -2.33
N ALA A 95 9.79 1.76 -1.47
CA ALA A 95 9.21 0.45 -1.78
C ALA A 95 7.68 0.53 -2.04
N VAL A 96 6.94 1.35 -1.28
CA VAL A 96 5.50 1.59 -1.53
C VAL A 96 5.29 2.37 -2.82
N ARG A 97 6.10 3.41 -3.07
CA ARG A 97 6.07 4.18 -4.32
C ARG A 97 6.30 3.27 -5.54
N GLN A 98 7.33 2.40 -5.48
CA GLN A 98 7.61 1.42 -6.54
C GLN A 98 6.43 0.48 -6.79
N THR A 99 5.76 0.05 -5.72
CA THR A 99 4.54 -0.77 -5.83
C THR A 99 3.44 -0.02 -6.60
N MET A 100 3.22 1.26 -6.29
CA MET A 100 2.23 2.08 -6.99
C MET A 100 2.58 2.28 -8.47
N GLU A 101 3.86 2.52 -8.79
CA GLU A 101 4.33 2.63 -10.18
C GLU A 101 4.08 1.32 -10.95
N ASN A 102 4.34 0.17 -10.35
CA ASN A 102 4.09 -1.14 -10.96
C ASN A 102 2.59 -1.42 -11.21
N LEU A 103 1.71 -0.81 -10.43
CA LEU A 103 0.25 -0.93 -10.58
C LEU A 103 -0.35 0.04 -11.60
N LYS A 104 0.40 1.03 -12.08
CA LYS A 104 -0.07 1.97 -13.09
C LYS A 104 -0.54 1.24 -14.34
N GLY A 105 -1.68 1.70 -14.88
CA GLY A 105 -2.32 1.11 -16.05
C GLY A 105 -3.08 -0.19 -15.80
N GLN A 106 -3.00 -0.76 -14.58
CA GLN A 106 -3.76 -1.97 -14.20
C GLN A 106 -5.04 -1.61 -13.44
N LEU A 107 -5.02 -0.55 -12.65
CA LEU A 107 -6.16 -0.03 -11.90
C LEU A 107 -6.01 1.48 -11.67
N THR A 108 -7.09 2.13 -11.25
CA THR A 108 -7.03 3.52 -10.81
C THR A 108 -6.55 3.59 -9.36
N ILE A 109 -5.57 4.45 -9.07
CA ILE A 109 -5.08 4.69 -7.71
C ILE A 109 -5.47 6.11 -7.30
N LEU A 110 -6.24 6.24 -6.23
CA LEU A 110 -6.52 7.50 -5.56
C LEU A 110 -5.70 7.56 -4.27
N ALA A 111 -4.65 8.38 -4.23
CA ALA A 111 -3.81 8.53 -3.05
C ALA A 111 -4.06 9.89 -2.39
N ILE A 112 -4.31 9.88 -1.09
CA ILE A 112 -4.34 11.07 -0.24
C ILE A 112 -2.99 11.11 0.48
N SER A 113 -2.16 12.10 0.15
CA SER A 113 -0.80 12.18 0.67
C SER A 113 -0.27 13.60 0.61
N HIS A 114 0.63 13.93 1.52
CA HIS A 114 1.49 15.10 1.45
C HIS A 114 2.95 14.73 1.09
N ASN A 115 3.20 13.47 0.78
CA ASN A 115 4.52 12.99 0.37
C ASN A 115 4.84 13.43 -1.05
N ARG A 116 5.92 14.23 -1.17
CA ARG A 116 6.33 14.82 -2.45
C ARG A 116 6.62 13.77 -3.53
N ALA A 117 7.28 12.67 -3.18
CA ALA A 117 7.63 11.62 -4.15
C ALA A 117 6.38 10.95 -4.76
N LEU A 118 5.32 10.76 -3.95
CA LEU A 118 4.04 10.26 -4.44
C LEU A 118 3.32 11.27 -5.34
N LEU A 119 3.35 12.55 -4.98
CA LEU A 119 2.76 13.62 -5.79
C LEU A 119 3.47 13.74 -7.16
N GLU A 120 4.82 13.65 -7.18
CA GLU A 120 5.62 13.67 -8.41
C GLU A 120 5.35 12.44 -9.31
N ALA A 121 5.06 11.28 -8.71
CA ALA A 121 4.74 10.06 -9.43
C ALA A 121 3.29 9.99 -9.96
N ALA A 122 2.39 10.88 -9.52
CA ALA A 122 0.99 10.91 -9.92
C ALA A 122 0.82 11.43 -11.36
N ASP A 123 -0.16 10.85 -12.08
CA ASP A 123 -0.53 11.33 -13.42
C ASP A 123 -1.33 12.64 -13.35
N GLN A 124 -2.09 12.83 -12.25
CA GLN A 124 -2.87 14.03 -11.96
C GLN A 124 -2.89 14.31 -10.47
N VAL A 125 -2.68 15.56 -10.09
CA VAL A 125 -2.75 16.02 -8.69
C VAL A 125 -3.91 16.98 -8.52
N TYR A 126 -4.63 16.83 -7.38
CA TYR A 126 -5.71 17.72 -6.98
C TYR A 126 -5.39 18.29 -5.60
N GLN A 127 -5.58 19.58 -5.43
CA GLN A 127 -5.52 20.24 -4.14
C GLN A 127 -6.92 20.54 -3.63
N MET A 128 -7.17 20.25 -2.36
CA MET A 128 -8.43 20.63 -1.71
C MET A 128 -8.38 22.12 -1.32
N GLN A 129 -9.28 22.92 -1.89
CA GLN A 129 -9.41 24.35 -1.60
C GLN A 129 -10.90 24.67 -1.37
N ASP A 130 -11.23 25.26 -0.22
CA ASP A 130 -12.59 25.69 0.12
C ASP A 130 -13.68 24.60 -0.10
N GLY A 131 -13.33 23.34 0.16
CA GLY A 131 -14.25 22.20 -0.02
C GLY A 131 -14.37 21.67 -1.44
N ALA A 132 -13.58 22.18 -2.39
CA ALA A 132 -13.52 21.73 -3.77
C ALA A 132 -12.15 21.10 -4.11
N ALA A 133 -12.13 20.09 -4.98
CA ALA A 133 -10.92 19.52 -5.53
C ALA A 133 -10.53 20.30 -6.80
N VAL A 134 -9.39 20.99 -6.77
CA VAL A 134 -8.86 21.80 -7.87
C VAL A 134 -7.66 21.08 -8.47
N ALA A 135 -7.69 20.82 -9.78
CA ALA A 135 -6.54 20.25 -10.47
C ALA A 135 -5.36 21.23 -10.46
N VAL A 136 -4.18 20.73 -10.14
CA VAL A 136 -2.93 21.50 -10.15
C VAL A 136 -1.96 20.90 -11.14
N ASP A 137 -1.26 21.76 -11.90
CA ASP A 137 -0.22 21.31 -12.80
C ASP A 137 1.01 20.85 -12.01
N ASN A 138 1.53 19.69 -12.37
CA ASN A 138 2.57 18.95 -11.63
C ASN A 138 3.89 19.71 -11.33
N PRO A 139 4.31 20.79 -11.98
CA PRO A 139 5.50 21.55 -11.56
C PRO A 139 5.30 22.43 -10.33
N ALA A 140 4.08 22.65 -9.86
CA ALA A 140 3.76 23.60 -8.80
C ALA A 140 3.77 23.00 -7.37
N ILE A 141 4.32 21.81 -7.17
CA ILE A 141 4.48 21.20 -5.84
C ILE A 141 5.36 22.05 -4.89
N SER A 142 6.16 22.95 -5.44
CA SER A 142 6.96 23.90 -4.64
C SER A 142 6.16 24.85 -3.76
N ASP A 143 4.87 25.08 -4.04
CA ASP A 143 4.02 26.02 -3.29
C ASP A 143 3.07 25.35 -2.29
N LEU A 144 2.99 24.02 -2.25
CA LEU A 144 2.13 23.26 -1.34
C LEU A 144 2.70 23.12 0.09
N THR A 145 3.91 23.61 0.32
CA THR A 145 4.63 23.50 1.61
C THR A 145 4.75 24.83 2.37
N LYS A 146 3.90 25.81 2.07
CA LYS A 146 3.82 27.05 2.85
C LYS A 146 2.64 27.06 3.79
#